data_c18c6f5bbe26128a13a56fafedd9bdee
#
_entry.id   c18c6f5bbe26128a13a56fafedd9bdee
#
_cell.length_a   1.000
_cell.length_b   1.000
_cell.length_c   1.000
_cell.angle_alpha   90.00
_cell.angle_beta   90.00
_cell.angle_gamma   90.00
#
_symmetry.space_group_name_H-M   'P 1'
#
loop_
_entity.id
_entity.type
_entity.pdbx_description
1 polymer ?
#
loop_
_entity_poly.entity_id
_entity_poly.type
_entity_poly.pdbx_seq_one_letter_code
_entity_poly.pdbx_strand_id
1 'polypeptide(L)'
;MIMQTALLELLHRRYGGACHVVGAGPWNPSIVLAHPHVEHCWTLPRHAPFPLSWQWPQLLRALRQSAPGPIYVSEYQYRQLPRVKRLLATSGIDMSRCVFIDEEPGQNGHWIDALLRLGVRTPPALRAADYPAPAGYRAFAPRLAVLESERRERDAWLRERGWLGRPIVLVQPGNHRSMSPRRRRRWRDRDDKAWPIERWRELLQAIRQRLPAALIVLRGAVEEIPMLKAMRAAIGLEGLEVSGLELRPLFALIEAAHSMISVDTGPAHAAAALGLPVVVLYGVGPQSVWLPRSPSGSPVIGLGGPPRAQRAEEIPVHEVLEAWLSLLDYRERAGAASPAASAPATVAGEAD
;
A
#
# COMPACT_ATOMS: atom_id res chain seq x y z
N MET A 1 -6.56 1.27 4.39
CA MET A 1 -5.63 0.85 5.48
C MET A 1 -4.19 1.34 5.23
N ILE A 2 -3.51 1.05 4.10
CA ILE A 2 -2.12 1.52 3.88
C ILE A 2 -2.00 3.04 4.01
N MET A 3 -2.87 3.82 3.39
CA MET A 3 -2.86 5.29 3.51
C MET A 3 -2.96 5.78 4.96
N GLN A 4 -3.62 5.02 5.84
CA GLN A 4 -3.75 5.36 7.26
C GLN A 4 -2.43 5.26 8.04
N THR A 5 -1.41 4.60 7.52
CA THR A 5 -0.11 4.52 8.20
C THR A 5 0.58 5.88 8.33
N ALA A 6 0.26 6.85 7.47
CA ALA A 6 0.71 8.24 7.63
C ALA A 6 0.16 8.89 8.93
N LEU A 7 -1.08 8.51 9.31
CA LEU A 7 -1.68 8.97 10.57
C LEU A 7 -0.97 8.36 11.79
N LEU A 8 -0.49 7.13 11.71
CA LEU A 8 0.22 6.47 12.81
C LEU A 8 1.52 7.20 13.17
N GLU A 9 2.30 7.61 12.17
CA GLU A 9 3.50 8.43 12.36
C GLU A 9 3.16 9.76 13.05
N LEU A 10 2.10 10.42 12.57
CA LEU A 10 1.66 11.69 13.14
C LEU A 10 1.24 11.54 14.61
N LEU A 11 0.42 10.54 14.92
CA LEU A 11 -0.07 10.32 16.28
C LEU A 11 1.05 9.92 17.24
N HIS A 12 1.98 9.07 16.79
CA HIS A 12 3.15 8.72 17.58
C HIS A 12 3.99 9.96 17.93
N ARG A 13 4.28 10.82 16.96
CA ARG A 13 5.05 12.06 17.21
C ARG A 13 4.32 13.06 18.12
N ARG A 14 2.98 13.08 18.09
CA ARG A 14 2.19 13.97 18.95
C ARG A 14 2.10 13.50 20.40
N TYR A 15 1.95 12.19 20.60
CA TYR A 15 1.58 11.62 21.90
C TYR A 15 2.69 10.78 22.53
N GLY A 16 3.77 10.48 21.81
CA GLY A 16 4.95 9.75 22.31
C GLY A 16 4.73 8.26 22.56
N GLY A 17 3.49 7.75 22.41
CA GLY A 17 3.15 6.35 22.66
C GLY A 17 3.03 5.51 21.39
N ALA A 18 3.06 4.18 21.55
CA ALA A 18 2.72 3.27 20.47
C ALA A 18 1.22 3.32 20.16
N CYS A 19 0.86 3.10 18.92
CA CYS A 19 -0.53 3.10 18.47
C CYS A 19 -1.13 1.70 18.60
N HIS A 20 -2.36 1.65 19.06
CA HIS A 20 -3.23 0.47 18.99
C HIS A 20 -4.19 0.65 17.82
N VAL A 21 -4.21 -0.31 16.90
CA VAL A 21 -5.03 -0.21 15.68
C VAL A 21 -6.23 -1.13 15.77
N VAL A 22 -7.40 -0.61 15.40
CA VAL A 22 -8.62 -1.40 15.22
C VAL A 22 -9.04 -1.32 13.76
N GLY A 23 -9.15 -2.45 13.09
CA GLY A 23 -9.53 -2.48 11.68
C GLY A 23 -10.52 -3.60 11.36
N ALA A 24 -11.25 -3.46 10.27
CA ALA A 24 -12.16 -4.47 9.76
C ALA A 24 -11.55 -5.20 8.55
N GLY A 25 -11.33 -6.51 8.68
CA GLY A 25 -10.81 -7.37 7.63
C GLY A 25 -9.49 -8.06 7.98
N PRO A 26 -9.25 -9.25 7.43
CA PRO A 26 -8.13 -10.12 7.83
C PRO A 26 -6.75 -9.60 7.44
N TRP A 27 -6.68 -8.66 6.51
CA TRP A 27 -5.41 -8.09 6.02
C TRP A 27 -4.79 -7.04 6.95
N ASN A 28 -5.54 -6.50 7.94
CA ASN A 28 -5.07 -5.41 8.79
C ASN A 28 -3.79 -5.76 9.57
N PRO A 29 -3.68 -6.91 10.25
CA PRO A 29 -2.45 -7.27 10.95
C PRO A 29 -1.23 -7.30 10.03
N SER A 30 -1.39 -7.86 8.82
CA SER A 30 -0.30 -7.93 7.83
C SER A 30 0.19 -6.55 7.38
N ILE A 31 -0.67 -5.53 7.42
CA ILE A 31 -0.30 -4.16 7.03
C ILE A 31 0.38 -3.42 8.18
N VAL A 32 -0.13 -3.55 9.41
CA VAL A 32 0.24 -2.62 10.49
C VAL A 32 1.15 -3.21 11.56
N LEU A 33 1.18 -4.53 11.80
CA LEU A 33 1.95 -5.09 12.93
C LEU A 33 3.47 -4.98 12.79
N ALA A 34 4.00 -4.86 11.58
CA ALA A 34 5.42 -4.58 11.38
C ALA A 34 5.75 -3.07 11.41
N HIS A 35 4.74 -2.19 11.56
CA HIS A 35 4.95 -0.76 11.64
C HIS A 35 5.58 -0.40 13.00
N PRO A 36 6.68 0.40 13.05
CA PRO A 36 7.44 0.64 14.28
C PRO A 36 6.63 1.34 15.39
N HIS A 37 5.54 2.00 15.02
CA HIS A 37 4.68 2.75 15.96
C HIS A 37 3.39 1.99 16.31
N VAL A 38 3.27 0.71 15.99
CA VAL A 38 2.09 -0.11 16.30
C VAL A 38 2.47 -1.22 17.26
N GLU A 39 1.80 -1.25 18.41
CA GLU A 39 1.98 -2.30 19.42
C GLU A 39 0.97 -3.43 19.22
N HIS A 40 -0.29 -3.10 18.90
CA HIS A 40 -1.36 -4.08 18.78
C HIS A 40 -2.34 -3.77 17.65
N CYS A 41 -2.91 -4.83 17.06
CA CYS A 41 -3.95 -4.72 16.04
C CYS A 41 -5.13 -5.65 16.35
N TRP A 42 -6.29 -5.08 16.61
CA TRP A 42 -7.56 -5.82 16.70
C TRP A 42 -8.24 -5.89 15.35
N THR A 43 -8.65 -7.09 14.97
CA THR A 43 -9.38 -7.31 13.72
C THR A 43 -10.83 -7.60 14.03
N LEU A 44 -11.71 -6.69 13.65
CA LEU A 44 -13.15 -6.86 13.80
C LEU A 44 -13.79 -7.41 12.52
N PRO A 45 -14.92 -8.11 12.65
CA PRO A 45 -15.60 -8.65 11.49
C PRO A 45 -16.18 -7.52 10.61
N ARG A 46 -15.97 -7.62 9.30
CA ARG A 46 -16.44 -6.58 8.36
C ARG A 46 -17.95 -6.57 8.17
N HIS A 47 -18.57 -7.74 8.21
CA HIS A 47 -19.98 -7.94 7.85
C HIS A 47 -20.87 -8.44 9.00
N ALA A 48 -20.28 -8.79 10.14
CA ALA A 48 -21.00 -9.18 11.35
C ALA A 48 -21.01 -8.06 12.40
N PRO A 49 -21.94 -8.09 13.35
CA PRO A 49 -21.91 -7.17 14.48
C PRO A 49 -20.60 -7.31 15.28
N PHE A 50 -19.93 -6.21 15.60
CA PHE A 50 -18.66 -6.21 16.35
C PHE A 50 -18.72 -6.95 17.69
N PRO A 51 -19.82 -6.86 18.47
CA PRO A 51 -19.94 -7.60 19.72
C PRO A 51 -19.90 -9.12 19.59
N LEU A 52 -20.13 -9.67 18.39
CA LEU A 52 -19.99 -11.10 18.11
C LEU A 52 -18.53 -11.54 17.87
N SER A 53 -17.59 -10.58 17.80
CA SER A 53 -16.16 -10.92 17.71
C SER A 53 -15.64 -11.35 19.08
N TRP A 54 -14.88 -12.45 19.10
CA TRP A 54 -14.18 -12.91 20.31
C TRP A 54 -13.13 -11.89 20.81
N GLN A 55 -12.63 -11.01 19.93
CA GLN A 55 -11.71 -9.93 20.29
C GLN A 55 -12.42 -8.72 20.93
N TRP A 56 -13.73 -8.61 20.78
CA TRP A 56 -14.48 -7.46 21.25
C TRP A 56 -14.36 -7.18 22.77
N PRO A 57 -14.53 -8.18 23.67
CA PRO A 57 -14.35 -7.96 25.09
C PRO A 57 -12.93 -7.54 25.46
N GLN A 58 -11.91 -8.07 24.78
CA GLN A 58 -10.51 -7.72 24.98
C GLN A 58 -10.23 -6.28 24.56
N LEU A 59 -10.73 -5.88 23.38
CA LEU A 59 -10.64 -4.51 22.88
C LEU A 59 -11.29 -3.53 23.85
N LEU A 60 -12.49 -3.82 24.34
CA LEU A 60 -13.19 -2.95 25.32
C LEU A 60 -12.40 -2.83 26.63
N ARG A 61 -11.84 -3.93 27.12
CA ARG A 61 -10.99 -3.89 28.31
C ARG A 61 -9.78 -3.01 28.06
N ALA A 62 -9.08 -3.17 26.94
CA ALA A 62 -7.93 -2.35 26.56
C ALA A 62 -8.31 -0.86 26.47
N LEU A 63 -9.42 -0.52 25.81
CA LEU A 63 -9.90 0.87 25.69
C LEU A 63 -10.28 1.52 27.05
N ARG A 64 -10.76 0.72 28.01
CA ARG A 64 -11.13 1.21 29.35
C ARG A 64 -9.93 1.30 30.30
N GLN A 65 -8.98 0.39 30.17
CA GLN A 65 -7.80 0.30 31.05
C GLN A 65 -6.62 1.14 30.56
N SER A 66 -6.55 1.42 29.24
CA SER A 66 -5.52 2.32 28.72
C SER A 66 -5.66 3.69 29.40
N ALA A 67 -4.53 4.28 29.78
CA ALA A 67 -4.44 5.66 30.22
C ALA A 67 -5.29 6.55 29.28
N PRO A 68 -5.73 7.76 29.68
CA PRO A 68 -6.68 8.58 28.92
C PRO A 68 -6.11 9.05 27.57
N GLY A 69 -5.66 8.07 26.76
CA GLY A 69 -5.14 8.30 25.42
C GLY A 69 -6.25 8.66 24.44
N PRO A 70 -5.92 9.40 23.38
CA PRO A 70 -6.87 9.80 22.35
C PRO A 70 -7.31 8.62 21.47
N ILE A 71 -8.53 8.69 20.96
CA ILE A 71 -9.11 7.72 20.03
C ILE A 71 -9.43 8.43 18.72
N TYR A 72 -8.76 8.04 17.64
CA TYR A 72 -8.97 8.59 16.30
C TYR A 72 -9.75 7.62 15.44
N VAL A 73 -10.90 8.06 14.91
CA VAL A 73 -11.79 7.26 14.08
C VAL A 73 -11.76 7.80 12.66
N SER A 74 -11.05 7.10 11.77
CA SER A 74 -10.90 7.44 10.35
C SER A 74 -11.93 6.73 9.43
N GLU A 75 -12.99 6.16 10.00
CA GLU A 75 -14.09 5.57 9.24
C GLU A 75 -15.01 6.69 8.72
N TYR A 76 -15.02 6.86 7.40
CA TYR A 76 -15.78 7.92 6.73
C TYR A 76 -17.12 7.45 6.16
N GLN A 77 -17.35 6.13 6.05
CA GLN A 77 -18.56 5.61 5.43
C GLN A 77 -19.77 6.00 6.28
N TYR A 78 -20.64 6.75 5.68
CA TYR A 78 -21.80 7.35 6.34
C TYR A 78 -22.68 6.33 7.08
N ARG A 79 -22.74 5.07 6.63
CA ARG A 79 -23.47 3.98 7.30
C ARG A 79 -22.69 3.37 8.48
N GLN A 80 -21.38 3.41 8.45
CA GLN A 80 -20.52 2.77 9.45
C GLN A 80 -20.16 3.75 10.59
N LEU A 81 -19.89 4.99 10.27
CA LEU A 81 -19.49 5.99 11.27
C LEU A 81 -20.50 6.18 12.42
N PRO A 82 -21.83 6.34 12.18
CA PRO A 82 -22.82 6.41 13.25
C PRO A 82 -22.87 5.14 14.10
N ARG A 83 -22.64 3.98 13.47
CA ARG A 83 -22.59 2.69 14.15
C ARG A 83 -21.38 2.60 15.07
N VAL A 84 -20.19 3.03 14.61
CA VAL A 84 -18.98 3.08 15.45
C VAL A 84 -19.17 4.05 16.61
N LYS A 85 -19.70 5.26 16.37
CA LYS A 85 -20.00 6.24 17.43
C LYS A 85 -20.91 5.66 18.49
N ARG A 86 -22.04 5.07 18.08
CA ARG A 86 -23.00 4.44 19.03
C ARG A 86 -22.33 3.32 19.82
N LEU A 87 -21.53 2.49 19.14
CA LEU A 87 -20.87 1.37 19.77
C LEU A 87 -19.88 1.83 20.85
N LEU A 88 -19.05 2.84 20.57
CA LEU A 88 -18.12 3.41 21.54
C LEU A 88 -18.88 3.97 22.75
N ALA A 89 -19.93 4.78 22.52
CA ALA A 89 -20.72 5.39 23.57
C ALA A 89 -21.41 4.34 24.45
N THR A 90 -22.10 3.34 23.87
CA THR A 90 -22.80 2.28 24.64
C THR A 90 -21.83 1.33 25.34
N SER A 91 -20.57 1.30 24.95
CA SER A 91 -19.53 0.50 25.59
C SER A 91 -18.84 1.21 26.75
N GLY A 92 -19.33 2.39 27.15
CA GLY A 92 -18.79 3.17 28.28
C GLY A 92 -17.44 3.83 27.97
N ILE A 93 -17.16 4.10 26.69
CA ILE A 93 -15.99 4.87 26.30
C ILE A 93 -16.32 6.36 26.44
N ASP A 94 -15.42 7.09 27.11
CA ASP A 94 -15.52 8.55 27.19
C ASP A 94 -15.37 9.18 25.80
N MET A 95 -16.46 9.67 25.25
CA MET A 95 -16.53 10.25 23.93
C MET A 95 -15.73 11.54 23.80
N SER A 96 -15.38 12.20 24.90
CA SER A 96 -14.50 13.38 24.88
C SER A 96 -13.06 13.05 24.50
N ARG A 97 -12.67 11.77 24.55
CA ARG A 97 -11.39 11.24 24.07
C ARG A 97 -11.37 10.98 22.57
N CYS A 98 -12.53 11.04 21.90
CA CYS A 98 -12.67 10.63 20.51
C CYS A 98 -12.57 11.80 19.53
N VAL A 99 -11.84 11.61 18.46
CA VAL A 99 -11.83 12.49 17.28
C VAL A 99 -12.32 11.68 16.08
N PHE A 100 -13.36 12.16 15.43
CA PHE A 100 -13.97 11.50 14.28
C PHE A 100 -13.63 12.27 13.01
N ILE A 101 -13.39 11.53 11.93
CA ILE A 101 -13.27 12.14 10.60
C ILE A 101 -14.63 12.73 10.21
N ASP A 102 -14.58 13.94 9.67
CA ASP A 102 -15.75 14.70 9.22
C ASP A 102 -15.66 15.05 7.72
N GLU A 103 -14.72 14.44 7.03
CA GLU A 103 -14.49 14.62 5.61
C GLU A 103 -14.73 13.32 4.85
N GLU A 104 -15.28 13.44 3.63
CA GLU A 104 -15.35 12.34 2.67
C GLU A 104 -14.16 12.37 1.72
N PRO A 105 -13.74 11.22 1.14
CA PRO A 105 -12.68 11.20 0.16
C PRO A 105 -13.00 12.12 -1.04
N GLY A 106 -12.06 13.02 -1.31
CA GLY A 106 -12.18 14.00 -2.42
C GLY A 106 -12.87 15.31 -2.05
N GLN A 107 -13.51 15.43 -0.89
CA GLN A 107 -14.18 16.66 -0.47
C GLN A 107 -13.20 17.84 -0.36
N ASN A 108 -12.04 17.61 0.25
CA ASN A 108 -11.00 18.62 0.48
C ASN A 108 -9.64 18.18 -0.04
N GLY A 109 -9.59 17.54 -1.22
CA GLY A 109 -8.38 17.09 -1.86
C GLY A 109 -7.97 15.65 -1.53
N HIS A 110 -6.69 15.42 -1.34
CA HIS A 110 -6.12 14.08 -1.22
C HIS A 110 -6.48 13.41 0.12
N TRP A 111 -6.80 12.11 0.08
CA TRP A 111 -7.25 11.39 1.27
C TRP A 111 -6.22 11.32 2.41
N ILE A 112 -4.91 11.24 2.08
CA ILE A 112 -3.85 11.31 3.11
C ILE A 112 -3.90 12.65 3.84
N ASP A 113 -4.16 13.76 3.13
CA ASP A 113 -4.25 15.08 3.77
C ASP A 113 -5.44 15.17 4.72
N ALA A 114 -6.58 14.55 4.38
CA ALA A 114 -7.74 14.45 5.29
C ALA A 114 -7.37 13.66 6.57
N LEU A 115 -6.64 12.55 6.43
CA LEU A 115 -6.14 11.78 7.57
C LEU A 115 -5.17 12.59 8.45
N LEU A 116 -4.30 13.38 7.84
CA LEU A 116 -3.36 14.23 8.58
C LEU A 116 -4.10 15.39 9.25
N ARG A 117 -5.10 16.00 8.62
CA ARG A 117 -5.99 16.98 9.26
C ARG A 117 -6.74 16.39 10.45
N LEU A 118 -7.25 15.18 10.33
CA LEU A 118 -7.83 14.44 11.46
C LEU A 118 -6.82 14.31 12.59
N GLY A 119 -5.59 13.88 12.28
CA GLY A 119 -4.53 13.60 13.27
C GLY A 119 -4.04 14.83 14.05
N VAL A 120 -4.17 16.04 13.53
CA VAL A 120 -3.77 17.27 14.26
C VAL A 120 -4.89 17.83 15.17
N ARG A 121 -6.10 17.33 15.05
CA ARG A 121 -7.19 17.71 15.95
C ARG A 121 -6.95 17.08 17.33
N THR A 122 -7.16 17.84 18.37
CA THR A 122 -7.02 17.36 19.77
C THR A 122 -8.40 17.00 20.30
N PRO A 123 -8.58 15.81 20.89
CA PRO A 123 -9.87 15.47 21.51
C PRO A 123 -10.17 16.39 22.70
N PRO A 124 -11.44 16.66 23.00
CA PRO A 124 -11.86 17.56 24.08
C PRO A 124 -11.29 17.22 25.46
N ALA A 125 -11.01 15.94 25.73
CA ALA A 125 -10.44 15.48 27.01
C ALA A 125 -8.98 15.92 27.22
N LEU A 126 -8.29 16.45 26.21
CA LEU A 126 -6.88 16.84 26.27
C LEU A 126 -6.71 18.35 26.00
N ARG A 127 -5.69 18.95 26.59
CA ARG A 127 -5.33 20.33 26.29
C ARG A 127 -4.53 20.39 25.00
N ALA A 128 -4.99 21.14 24.01
CA ALA A 128 -4.34 21.24 22.71
C ALA A 128 -2.90 21.78 22.80
N ALA A 129 -2.62 22.65 23.74
CA ALA A 129 -1.29 23.22 23.94
C ALA A 129 -0.23 22.19 24.34
N ASP A 130 -0.64 21.09 24.99
CA ASP A 130 0.28 20.04 25.45
C ASP A 130 0.68 19.08 24.30
N TYR A 131 -0.07 19.11 23.21
CA TYR A 131 0.11 18.20 22.07
C TYR A 131 0.08 18.96 20.74
N PRO A 132 1.09 19.81 20.47
CA PRO A 132 1.14 20.58 19.23
C PRO A 132 1.29 19.67 18.01
N ALA A 133 0.83 20.15 16.86
CA ALA A 133 1.08 19.44 15.60
C ALA A 133 2.59 19.39 15.31
N PRO A 134 3.17 18.23 14.97
CA PRO A 134 4.58 18.12 14.62
C PRO A 134 4.94 19.01 13.42
N ALA A 135 6.11 19.62 13.46
CA ALA A 135 6.61 20.40 12.32
C ALA A 135 6.66 19.51 11.06
N GLY A 136 6.26 20.06 9.92
CA GLY A 136 6.30 19.35 8.65
C GLY A 136 5.30 18.19 8.51
N TYR A 137 4.35 18.02 9.42
CA TYR A 137 3.41 16.88 9.39
C TYR A 137 2.68 16.69 8.05
N ARG A 138 2.47 17.77 7.29
CA ARG A 138 1.81 17.72 5.98
C ARG A 138 2.59 16.92 4.94
N ALA A 139 3.88 16.70 5.16
CA ALA A 139 4.73 15.88 4.31
C ALA A 139 4.74 14.40 4.71
N PHE A 140 4.03 14.02 5.79
CA PHE A 140 3.98 12.61 6.18
C PHE A 140 3.27 11.79 5.13
N ALA A 141 3.88 10.67 4.76
CA ALA A 141 3.39 9.74 3.76
C ALA A 141 3.22 8.34 4.38
N PRO A 142 2.38 7.50 3.79
CA PRO A 142 2.24 6.11 4.22
C PRO A 142 3.58 5.39 4.21
N ARG A 143 3.80 4.57 5.24
CA ARG A 143 5.00 3.77 5.40
C ARG A 143 4.65 2.33 5.75
N LEU A 144 5.30 1.40 5.10
CA LEU A 144 5.28 -0.02 5.46
C LEU A 144 6.68 -0.45 5.87
N ALA A 145 6.77 -1.53 6.62
CA ALA A 145 8.03 -2.14 7.01
C ALA A 145 8.06 -3.61 6.60
N VAL A 146 9.23 -4.07 6.19
CA VAL A 146 9.55 -5.48 5.93
C VAL A 146 10.50 -5.94 7.03
N LEU A 147 10.22 -7.09 7.63
CA LEU A 147 11.04 -7.65 8.69
C LEU A 147 12.28 -8.33 8.09
N GLU A 148 13.34 -8.42 8.88
CA GLU A 148 14.60 -9.06 8.45
C GLU A 148 14.41 -10.56 8.12
N SER A 149 13.54 -11.26 8.87
CA SER A 149 13.16 -12.63 8.54
C SER A 149 12.50 -12.74 7.16
N GLU A 150 11.62 -11.78 6.84
CA GLU A 150 10.91 -11.75 5.54
C GLU A 150 11.85 -11.43 4.37
N ARG A 151 12.88 -10.60 4.60
CA ARG A 151 13.94 -10.36 3.61
C ARG A 151 14.73 -11.63 3.33
N ARG A 152 15.10 -12.37 4.38
CA ARG A 152 15.82 -13.64 4.23
C ARG A 152 14.98 -14.70 3.51
N GLU A 153 13.71 -14.83 3.84
CA GLU A 153 12.76 -15.73 3.17
C GLU A 153 12.60 -15.36 1.69
N ARG A 154 12.43 -14.07 1.38
CA ARG A 154 12.38 -13.55 0.01
C ARG A 154 13.65 -13.90 -0.76
N ASP A 155 14.82 -13.66 -0.18
CA ASP A 155 16.10 -13.87 -0.87
C ASP A 155 16.34 -15.36 -1.12
N ALA A 156 15.96 -16.25 -0.19
CA ALA A 156 15.97 -17.69 -0.40
C ALA A 156 15.02 -18.07 -1.55
N TRP A 157 13.79 -17.57 -1.53
CA TRP A 157 12.79 -17.81 -2.58
C TRP A 157 13.23 -17.31 -3.96
N LEU A 158 13.88 -16.15 -4.03
CA LEU A 158 14.46 -15.61 -5.27
C LEU A 158 15.64 -16.46 -5.75
N ARG A 159 16.49 -16.94 -4.84
CA ARG A 159 17.64 -17.78 -5.18
C ARG A 159 17.23 -19.12 -5.76
N GLU A 160 16.26 -19.80 -5.15
CA GLU A 160 15.70 -21.06 -5.65
C GLU A 160 15.18 -20.97 -7.08
N ARG A 161 14.74 -19.78 -7.51
CA ARG A 161 14.21 -19.50 -8.87
C ARG A 161 15.24 -18.94 -9.82
N GLY A 162 16.47 -18.71 -9.40
CA GLY A 162 17.49 -18.03 -10.21
C GLY A 162 17.15 -16.55 -10.48
N TRP A 163 16.40 -15.92 -9.59
CA TRP A 163 15.92 -14.53 -9.74
C TRP A 163 16.71 -13.53 -8.91
N LEU A 164 17.46 -14.02 -7.92
CA LEU A 164 18.25 -13.16 -7.05
C LEU A 164 19.26 -12.32 -7.84
N GLY A 165 19.29 -11.02 -7.59
CA GLY A 165 20.18 -10.08 -8.29
C GLY A 165 19.68 -9.58 -9.65
N ARG A 166 18.56 -10.10 -10.16
CA ARG A 166 17.95 -9.61 -11.40
C ARG A 166 17.03 -8.41 -11.10
N PRO A 167 16.98 -7.38 -11.98
CA PRO A 167 15.96 -6.33 -11.87
C PRO A 167 14.57 -6.96 -12.03
N ILE A 168 13.66 -6.72 -11.07
CA ILE A 168 12.30 -7.27 -11.09
C ILE A 168 11.31 -6.15 -11.42
N VAL A 169 10.60 -6.27 -12.54
CA VAL A 169 9.48 -5.39 -12.90
C VAL A 169 8.18 -6.08 -12.52
N LEU A 170 7.48 -5.53 -11.52
CA LEU A 170 6.21 -6.05 -11.06
C LEU A 170 5.07 -5.47 -11.89
N VAL A 171 4.13 -6.31 -12.30
CA VAL A 171 2.94 -5.91 -13.06
C VAL A 171 1.69 -6.41 -12.33
N GLN A 172 0.84 -5.49 -11.89
CA GLN A 172 -0.44 -5.78 -11.24
C GLN A 172 -1.60 -5.42 -12.16
N PRO A 173 -2.07 -6.34 -13.02
CA PRO A 173 -3.13 -6.05 -13.97
C PRO A 173 -4.54 -6.21 -13.38
N GLY A 174 -4.66 -6.92 -12.26
CA GLY A 174 -5.93 -7.25 -11.61
C GLY A 174 -6.26 -6.37 -10.41
N ASN A 175 -7.51 -6.45 -9.98
CA ASN A 175 -8.04 -5.74 -8.81
C ASN A 175 -9.02 -6.64 -8.05
N HIS A 176 -9.65 -6.13 -6.98
CA HIS A 176 -10.59 -6.93 -6.18
C HIS A 176 -11.81 -7.49 -6.96
N ARG A 177 -12.13 -6.93 -8.14
CA ARG A 177 -13.21 -7.42 -9.00
C ARG A 177 -12.77 -8.65 -9.81
N SER A 178 -11.47 -8.79 -10.08
CA SER A 178 -10.89 -9.95 -10.77
C SER A 178 -10.60 -11.14 -9.87
N MET A 179 -10.62 -10.98 -8.53
CA MET A 179 -10.26 -12.02 -7.55
C MET A 179 -11.21 -13.22 -7.50
N SER A 180 -12.46 -13.08 -7.95
CA SER A 180 -13.38 -14.23 -7.97
C SER A 180 -14.05 -14.40 -9.33
N PRO A 181 -14.25 -15.67 -9.79
CA PRO A 181 -14.90 -15.94 -11.08
C PRO A 181 -16.31 -15.34 -11.18
N ARG A 182 -17.08 -15.35 -10.06
CA ARG A 182 -18.42 -14.76 -9.99
C ARG A 182 -18.39 -13.24 -10.14
N ARG A 183 -17.45 -12.57 -9.48
CA ARG A 183 -17.25 -11.12 -9.58
C ARG A 183 -16.76 -10.76 -10.97
N ARG A 184 -15.76 -11.47 -11.52
CA ARG A 184 -15.24 -11.27 -12.86
C ARG A 184 -16.33 -11.32 -13.92
N ARG A 185 -17.22 -12.35 -13.88
CA ARG A 185 -18.36 -12.49 -14.82
C ARG A 185 -19.36 -11.33 -14.68
N ARG A 186 -19.64 -10.88 -13.45
CA ARG A 186 -20.60 -9.80 -13.17
C ARG A 186 -20.08 -8.42 -13.53
N TRP A 187 -18.76 -8.20 -13.44
CA TRP A 187 -18.13 -6.89 -13.58
C TRP A 187 -17.27 -6.75 -14.83
N ARG A 188 -17.20 -7.77 -15.69
CA ARG A 188 -16.33 -7.78 -16.87
C ARG A 188 -16.52 -6.54 -17.74
N ASP A 189 -17.76 -6.10 -17.95
CA ASP A 189 -18.08 -4.92 -18.77
C ASP A 189 -18.12 -3.62 -17.96
N ARG A 190 -17.92 -3.71 -16.64
CA ARG A 190 -17.98 -2.57 -15.71
C ARG A 190 -16.68 -2.37 -14.94
N ASP A 191 -15.63 -3.10 -15.27
CA ASP A 191 -14.32 -2.91 -14.64
C ASP A 191 -13.58 -1.75 -15.31
N ASP A 192 -13.80 -0.56 -14.76
CA ASP A 192 -13.14 0.66 -15.21
C ASP A 192 -11.63 0.65 -15.09
N LYS A 193 -11.07 -0.28 -14.28
CA LYS A 193 -9.63 -0.44 -14.09
C LYS A 193 -9.00 -1.49 -15.01
N ALA A 194 -9.79 -2.22 -15.78
CA ALA A 194 -9.26 -3.20 -16.72
C ALA A 194 -8.52 -2.50 -17.87
N TRP A 195 -7.29 -2.94 -18.11
CA TRP A 195 -6.51 -2.50 -19.26
C TRP A 195 -6.41 -3.64 -20.27
N PRO A 196 -6.57 -3.40 -21.61
CA PRO A 196 -6.61 -4.45 -22.62
C PRO A 196 -5.34 -5.31 -22.64
N ILE A 197 -5.52 -6.61 -22.88
CA ILE A 197 -4.39 -7.56 -22.86
C ILE A 197 -3.40 -7.30 -23.99
N GLU A 198 -3.87 -6.79 -25.13
CA GLU A 198 -3.07 -6.39 -26.28
C GLU A 198 -2.12 -5.25 -25.91
N ARG A 199 -2.60 -4.31 -25.11
CA ARG A 199 -1.80 -3.18 -24.62
C ARG A 199 -0.78 -3.63 -23.58
N TRP A 200 -1.15 -4.58 -22.70
CA TRP A 200 -0.18 -5.22 -21.81
C TRP A 200 0.91 -5.92 -22.60
N ARG A 201 0.56 -6.67 -23.66
CA ARG A 201 1.53 -7.33 -24.53
C ARG A 201 2.52 -6.32 -25.13
N GLU A 202 2.02 -5.26 -25.77
CA GLU A 202 2.82 -4.21 -26.38
C GLU A 202 3.76 -3.55 -25.37
N LEU A 203 3.23 -3.13 -24.21
CA LEU A 203 4.02 -2.54 -23.14
C LEU A 203 5.12 -3.47 -22.64
N LEU A 204 4.80 -4.74 -22.36
CA LEU A 204 5.77 -5.67 -21.78
C LEU A 204 6.85 -6.08 -22.80
N GLN A 205 6.54 -6.11 -24.09
CA GLN A 205 7.54 -6.27 -25.15
C GLN A 205 8.50 -5.08 -25.19
N ALA A 206 7.98 -3.86 -25.11
CA ALA A 206 8.82 -2.65 -25.07
C ALA A 206 9.71 -2.60 -23.81
N ILE A 207 9.17 -2.98 -22.64
CA ILE A 207 9.94 -3.11 -21.38
C ILE A 207 11.06 -4.14 -21.54
N ARG A 208 10.78 -5.30 -22.13
CA ARG A 208 11.78 -6.34 -22.40
C ARG A 208 12.91 -5.85 -23.30
N GLN A 209 12.59 -5.06 -24.32
CA GLN A 209 13.59 -4.48 -25.22
C GLN A 209 14.49 -3.46 -24.49
N ARG A 210 13.93 -2.66 -23.58
CA ARG A 210 14.66 -1.63 -22.84
C ARG A 210 15.48 -2.17 -21.67
N LEU A 211 15.01 -3.25 -21.03
CA LEU A 211 15.65 -3.88 -19.88
C LEU A 211 15.69 -5.41 -20.08
N PRO A 212 16.53 -5.93 -21.00
CA PRO A 212 16.55 -7.36 -21.35
C PRO A 212 16.81 -8.29 -20.17
N ALA A 213 17.63 -7.87 -19.20
CA ALA A 213 17.94 -8.65 -18.01
C ALA A 213 16.79 -8.72 -16.99
N ALA A 214 15.76 -7.87 -17.15
CA ALA A 214 14.67 -7.81 -16.19
C ALA A 214 13.85 -9.10 -16.14
N LEU A 215 13.47 -9.48 -14.96
CA LEU A 215 12.39 -10.42 -14.72
C LEU A 215 11.07 -9.66 -14.67
N ILE A 216 10.16 -9.95 -15.59
CA ILE A 216 8.82 -9.35 -15.59
C ILE A 216 7.86 -10.33 -14.92
N VAL A 217 7.19 -9.90 -13.86
CA VAL A 217 6.33 -10.74 -13.04
C VAL A 217 4.90 -10.19 -13.02
N LEU A 218 3.98 -10.93 -13.65
CA LEU A 218 2.54 -10.70 -13.45
C LEU A 218 2.17 -11.16 -12.06
N ARG A 219 1.74 -10.25 -11.23
CA ARG A 219 1.41 -10.55 -9.85
C ARG A 219 -0.08 -10.31 -9.54
N GLY A 220 -0.60 -11.05 -8.58
CA GLY A 220 -1.96 -10.92 -8.06
C GLY A 220 -2.11 -11.62 -6.72
N ALA A 221 -3.34 -11.69 -6.23
CA ALA A 221 -3.70 -12.57 -5.12
C ALA A 221 -3.63 -14.04 -5.56
N VAL A 222 -3.60 -14.95 -4.61
CA VAL A 222 -3.55 -16.41 -4.90
C VAL A 222 -4.75 -16.83 -5.76
N GLU A 223 -5.92 -16.25 -5.53
CA GLU A 223 -7.15 -16.51 -6.29
C GLU A 223 -7.10 -16.00 -7.73
N GLU A 224 -6.18 -15.07 -8.04
CA GLU A 224 -6.00 -14.52 -9.39
C GLU A 224 -5.05 -15.35 -10.25
N ILE A 225 -4.31 -16.32 -9.70
CA ILE A 225 -3.33 -17.14 -10.42
C ILE A 225 -3.90 -17.75 -11.72
N PRO A 226 -5.11 -18.34 -11.77
CA PRO A 226 -5.66 -18.87 -13.03
C PRO A 226 -5.83 -17.81 -14.10
N MET A 227 -6.28 -16.61 -13.71
CA MET A 227 -6.42 -15.46 -14.63
C MET A 227 -5.06 -14.99 -15.14
N LEU A 228 -4.06 -14.85 -14.25
CA LEU A 228 -2.72 -14.42 -14.60
C LEU A 228 -2.01 -15.42 -15.52
N LYS A 229 -2.21 -16.73 -15.32
CA LYS A 229 -1.71 -17.77 -16.23
C LYS A 229 -2.33 -17.67 -17.62
N ALA A 230 -3.65 -17.45 -17.71
CA ALA A 230 -4.33 -17.22 -18.98
C ALA A 230 -3.82 -15.94 -19.67
N MET A 231 -3.61 -14.88 -18.92
CA MET A 231 -3.05 -13.62 -19.41
C MET A 231 -1.61 -13.81 -19.93
N ARG A 232 -0.76 -14.52 -19.17
CA ARG A 232 0.60 -14.87 -19.62
C ARG A 232 0.60 -15.62 -20.95
N ALA A 233 -0.26 -16.63 -21.08
CA ALA A 233 -0.40 -17.40 -22.31
C ALA A 233 -0.85 -16.53 -23.50
N ALA A 234 -1.82 -15.63 -23.27
CA ALA A 234 -2.31 -14.71 -24.29
C ALA A 234 -1.30 -13.64 -24.69
N ILE A 235 -0.48 -13.13 -23.74
CA ILE A 235 0.61 -12.19 -24.03
C ILE A 235 1.71 -12.87 -24.86
N GLY A 236 2.05 -14.13 -24.56
CA GLY A 236 3.04 -14.91 -25.33
C GLY A 236 4.47 -14.38 -25.25
N LEU A 237 4.82 -13.58 -24.21
CA LEU A 237 6.17 -13.08 -24.01
C LEU A 237 7.00 -14.12 -23.26
N GLU A 238 8.15 -14.51 -23.83
CA GLU A 238 9.08 -15.44 -23.21
C GLU A 238 9.65 -14.88 -21.91
N GLY A 239 9.79 -15.75 -20.89
CA GLY A 239 10.30 -15.35 -19.57
C GLY A 239 9.37 -14.45 -18.77
N LEU A 240 8.09 -14.36 -19.14
CA LEU A 240 7.06 -13.71 -18.34
C LEU A 240 6.61 -14.65 -17.22
N GLU A 241 6.79 -14.22 -15.99
CA GLU A 241 6.48 -15.03 -14.81
C GLU A 241 5.13 -14.66 -14.18
N VAL A 242 4.57 -15.58 -13.37
CA VAL A 242 3.32 -15.37 -12.63
C VAL A 242 3.58 -15.65 -11.16
N SER A 243 3.15 -14.72 -10.30
CA SER A 243 3.24 -14.86 -8.85
C SER A 243 1.95 -14.47 -8.15
N GLY A 244 1.44 -15.38 -7.30
CA GLY A 244 0.39 -15.10 -6.33
C GLY A 244 0.99 -15.18 -4.92
N LEU A 245 1.03 -14.07 -4.21
CA LEU A 245 1.64 -13.98 -2.89
C LEU A 245 0.64 -13.37 -1.90
N GLU A 246 0.69 -13.86 -0.68
CA GLU A 246 0.10 -13.21 0.48
C GLU A 246 0.78 -11.85 0.75
N LEU A 247 0.16 -11.00 1.59
CA LEU A 247 0.59 -9.61 1.74
C LEU A 247 2.04 -9.46 2.24
N ARG A 248 2.45 -10.25 3.24
CA ARG A 248 3.80 -10.09 3.82
C ARG A 248 4.91 -10.50 2.85
N PRO A 249 4.88 -11.69 2.22
CA PRO A 249 5.80 -12.04 1.13
C PRO A 249 5.75 -11.06 -0.05
N LEU A 250 4.57 -10.52 -0.37
CA LEU A 250 4.45 -9.49 -1.39
C LEU A 250 5.21 -8.22 -1.02
N PHE A 251 5.10 -7.73 0.22
CA PHE A 251 5.81 -6.53 0.66
C PHE A 251 7.33 -6.73 0.58
N ALA A 252 7.81 -7.91 0.98
CA ALA A 252 9.22 -8.24 0.83
C ALA A 252 9.67 -8.26 -0.64
N LEU A 253 8.85 -8.78 -1.56
CA LEU A 253 9.16 -8.77 -2.99
C LEU A 253 9.12 -7.35 -3.57
N ILE A 254 8.14 -6.53 -3.18
CA ILE A 254 8.03 -5.12 -3.60
C ILE A 254 9.28 -4.33 -3.18
N GLU A 255 9.76 -4.52 -1.94
CA GLU A 255 10.95 -3.83 -1.44
C GLU A 255 12.21 -4.13 -2.30
N ALA A 256 12.33 -5.36 -2.80
CA ALA A 256 13.45 -5.79 -3.64
C ALA A 256 13.25 -5.50 -5.13
N ALA A 257 12.06 -5.08 -5.55
CA ALA A 257 11.76 -4.88 -6.95
C ALA A 257 12.43 -3.62 -7.52
N HIS A 258 12.59 -3.60 -8.83
CA HIS A 258 13.12 -2.46 -9.58
C HIS A 258 12.04 -1.38 -9.78
N SER A 259 10.86 -1.77 -10.23
CA SER A 259 9.74 -0.88 -10.51
C SER A 259 8.42 -1.65 -10.54
N MET A 260 7.31 -0.92 -10.50
CA MET A 260 5.98 -1.52 -10.61
C MET A 260 5.08 -0.75 -11.58
N ILE A 261 4.26 -1.50 -12.33
CA ILE A 261 3.14 -0.95 -13.09
C ILE A 261 1.87 -1.63 -12.57
N SER A 262 0.90 -0.85 -12.18
CA SER A 262 -0.31 -1.36 -11.51
C SER A 262 -1.55 -0.61 -11.94
N VAL A 263 -2.67 -1.29 -12.04
CA VAL A 263 -3.95 -0.59 -11.95
C VAL A 263 -4.16 -0.06 -10.52
N ASP A 264 -5.05 0.91 -10.31
CA ASP A 264 -5.32 1.49 -8.99
C ASP A 264 -5.82 0.42 -7.99
N THR A 265 -4.91 -0.03 -7.11
CA THR A 265 -5.13 -1.12 -6.15
C THR A 265 -4.29 -0.95 -4.87
N GLY A 266 -4.60 -1.75 -3.84
CA GLY A 266 -3.82 -1.79 -2.60
C GLY A 266 -2.31 -2.03 -2.81
N PRO A 267 -1.87 -2.96 -3.66
CA PRO A 267 -0.46 -3.17 -4.01
C PRO A 267 0.27 -1.94 -4.57
N ALA A 268 -0.39 -1.06 -5.33
CA ALA A 268 0.23 0.19 -5.78
C ALA A 268 0.55 1.12 -4.59
N HIS A 269 -0.36 1.20 -3.62
CA HIS A 269 -0.11 1.93 -2.37
C HIS A 269 1.01 1.29 -1.54
N ALA A 270 1.09 -0.05 -1.53
CA ALA A 270 2.18 -0.75 -0.85
C ALA A 270 3.53 -0.46 -1.51
N ALA A 271 3.58 -0.45 -2.84
CA ALA A 271 4.79 -0.10 -3.60
C ALA A 271 5.31 1.28 -3.21
N ALA A 272 4.47 2.29 -3.28
CA ALA A 272 4.84 3.65 -2.89
C ALA A 272 5.26 3.74 -1.41
N ALA A 273 4.51 3.10 -0.49
CA ALA A 273 4.80 3.10 0.94
C ALA A 273 6.12 2.38 1.32
N LEU A 274 6.60 1.49 0.46
CA LEU A 274 7.90 0.82 0.56
C LEU A 274 9.01 1.52 -0.24
N GLY A 275 8.70 2.65 -0.88
CA GLY A 275 9.67 3.42 -1.65
C GLY A 275 9.96 2.86 -3.05
N LEU A 276 9.14 1.95 -3.57
CA LEU A 276 9.28 1.45 -4.93
C LEU A 276 8.69 2.45 -5.94
N PRO A 277 9.43 2.84 -6.99
CA PRO A 277 8.89 3.62 -8.09
C PRO A 277 7.72 2.90 -8.77
N VAL A 278 6.61 3.60 -9.02
CA VAL A 278 5.39 2.96 -9.53
C VAL A 278 4.62 3.84 -10.52
N VAL A 279 4.14 3.21 -11.60
CA VAL A 279 3.12 3.77 -12.49
C VAL A 279 1.75 3.17 -12.12
N VAL A 280 0.74 4.01 -11.96
CA VAL A 280 -0.61 3.60 -11.56
C VAL A 280 -1.64 4.03 -12.60
N LEU A 281 -2.38 3.05 -13.15
CA LEU A 281 -3.44 3.27 -14.14
C LEU A 281 -4.79 3.43 -13.42
N TYR A 282 -5.44 4.57 -13.65
CA TYR A 282 -6.72 4.92 -13.04
C TYR A 282 -7.87 4.79 -14.01
N GLY A 283 -9.01 4.26 -13.52
CA GLY A 283 -10.31 4.37 -14.14
C GLY A 283 -11.09 5.57 -13.57
N VAL A 284 -12.27 5.33 -12.99
CA VAL A 284 -13.11 6.40 -12.40
C VAL A 284 -12.53 7.02 -11.13
N GLY A 285 -11.53 6.42 -10.51
CA GLY A 285 -10.90 6.95 -9.29
C GLY A 285 -10.07 8.19 -9.59
N PRO A 286 -10.35 9.37 -8.98
CA PRO A 286 -9.54 10.56 -9.22
C PRO A 286 -8.15 10.45 -8.57
N GLN A 287 -7.12 10.70 -9.36
CA GLN A 287 -5.73 10.73 -8.87
C GLN A 287 -5.53 11.75 -7.75
N SER A 288 -6.20 12.91 -7.84
CA SER A 288 -6.13 13.96 -6.83
C SER A 288 -6.52 13.49 -5.42
N VAL A 289 -7.27 12.38 -5.32
CA VAL A 289 -7.71 11.79 -4.06
C VAL A 289 -6.89 10.56 -3.67
N TRP A 290 -6.55 9.72 -4.66
CA TRP A 290 -6.06 8.36 -4.39
C TRP A 290 -4.63 8.08 -4.83
N LEU A 291 -3.89 9.05 -5.44
CA LEU A 291 -2.52 8.79 -5.86
C LEU A 291 -1.67 8.35 -4.66
N PRO A 292 -0.97 7.19 -4.72
CA PRO A 292 -0.09 6.79 -3.63
C PRO A 292 1.00 7.84 -3.36
N ARG A 293 1.48 7.94 -2.11
CA ARG A 293 2.60 8.80 -1.74
C ARG A 293 3.74 7.98 -1.20
N SER A 294 4.95 8.29 -1.63
CA SER A 294 6.18 7.65 -1.17
C SER A 294 6.82 8.44 -0.03
N PRO A 295 7.20 7.78 1.09
CA PRO A 295 7.92 8.42 2.18
C PRO A 295 9.39 8.70 1.84
N SER A 296 9.94 8.07 0.80
CA SER A 296 11.32 8.25 0.33
C SER A 296 11.45 9.23 -0.85
N GLY A 297 10.33 9.79 -1.33
CA GLY A 297 10.33 10.63 -2.54
C GLY A 297 10.48 9.85 -3.85
N SER A 298 10.37 8.51 -3.84
CA SER A 298 10.38 7.72 -5.07
C SER A 298 9.23 8.12 -5.98
N PRO A 299 9.43 8.16 -7.31
CA PRO A 299 8.40 8.58 -8.25
C PRO A 299 7.14 7.72 -8.17
N VAL A 300 5.99 8.37 -8.13
CA VAL A 300 4.67 7.77 -8.26
C VAL A 300 3.94 8.52 -9.36
N ILE A 301 3.73 7.85 -10.49
CA ILE A 301 3.14 8.46 -11.67
C ILE A 301 1.75 7.87 -11.88
N GLY A 302 0.70 8.71 -11.79
CA GLY A 302 -0.67 8.32 -12.09
C GLY A 302 -1.04 8.68 -13.52
N LEU A 303 -1.67 7.76 -14.22
CA LEU A 303 -2.19 7.94 -15.58
C LEU A 303 -3.70 7.67 -15.62
N GLY A 304 -4.42 8.38 -16.47
CA GLY A 304 -5.89 8.29 -16.55
C GLY A 304 -6.60 8.98 -15.39
N GLY A 305 -7.79 8.50 -15.05
CA GLY A 305 -8.67 9.13 -14.06
C GLY A 305 -9.30 10.44 -14.52
N PRO A 306 -10.45 10.84 -13.93
CA PRO A 306 -11.11 12.09 -14.27
C PRO A 306 -10.20 13.32 -14.07
N PRO A 307 -10.26 14.34 -14.95
CA PRO A 307 -11.10 14.44 -16.14
C PRO A 307 -10.54 13.79 -17.40
N ARG A 308 -9.32 13.22 -17.37
CA ARG A 308 -8.60 12.71 -18.55
C ARG A 308 -9.21 11.43 -19.12
N ALA A 309 -9.60 10.50 -18.24
CA ALA A 309 -10.18 9.22 -18.62
C ALA A 309 -11.19 8.76 -17.57
N GLN A 310 -12.19 7.99 -18.00
CA GLN A 310 -13.15 7.34 -17.11
C GLN A 310 -12.85 5.85 -16.95
N ARG A 311 -12.03 5.29 -17.84
CA ARG A 311 -11.64 3.88 -17.86
C ARG A 311 -10.16 3.76 -18.14
N ALA A 312 -9.50 2.81 -17.48
CA ALA A 312 -8.08 2.56 -17.71
C ALA A 312 -7.80 2.18 -19.17
N GLU A 313 -8.74 1.51 -19.85
CA GLU A 313 -8.62 1.18 -21.28
C GLU A 313 -8.49 2.40 -22.21
N GLU A 314 -8.77 3.60 -21.75
CA GLU A 314 -8.57 4.82 -22.53
C GLU A 314 -7.10 5.29 -22.52
N ILE A 315 -6.28 4.80 -21.59
CA ILE A 315 -4.86 5.18 -21.46
C ILE A 315 -4.05 4.53 -22.57
N PRO A 316 -3.38 5.26 -23.45
CA PRO A 316 -2.60 4.69 -24.54
C PRO A 316 -1.27 4.08 -24.02
N VAL A 317 -0.75 3.09 -24.74
CA VAL A 317 0.47 2.35 -24.35
C VAL A 317 1.68 3.26 -24.26
N HIS A 318 1.84 4.20 -25.18
CA HIS A 318 3.00 5.10 -25.19
C HIS A 318 3.09 5.95 -23.91
N GLU A 319 1.97 6.45 -23.38
CA GLU A 319 1.96 7.22 -22.11
C GLU A 319 2.45 6.34 -20.94
N VAL A 320 2.02 5.06 -20.89
CA VAL A 320 2.45 4.13 -19.84
C VAL A 320 3.94 3.79 -19.98
N LEU A 321 4.41 3.62 -21.20
CA LEU A 321 5.81 3.36 -21.48
C LEU A 321 6.69 4.56 -21.12
N GLU A 322 6.31 5.77 -21.51
CA GLU A 322 7.05 7.01 -21.17
C GLU A 322 7.12 7.20 -19.65
N ALA A 323 6.00 6.99 -18.95
CA ALA A 323 5.98 7.04 -17.49
C ALA A 323 6.91 6.01 -16.88
N TRP A 324 6.93 4.77 -17.39
CA TRP A 324 7.81 3.73 -16.89
C TRP A 324 9.30 4.02 -17.22
N LEU A 325 9.61 4.58 -18.37
CA LEU A 325 10.98 5.02 -18.73
C LEU A 325 11.49 6.08 -17.74
N SER A 326 10.63 6.98 -17.30
CA SER A 326 11.00 7.96 -16.26
C SER A 326 11.36 7.29 -14.92
N LEU A 327 10.76 6.12 -14.59
CA LEU A 327 11.16 5.33 -13.43
C LEU A 327 12.52 4.66 -13.63
N LEU A 328 12.81 4.21 -14.85
CA LEU A 328 14.11 3.62 -15.20
C LEU A 328 15.22 4.66 -15.02
N ASP A 329 15.06 5.85 -15.59
CA ASP A 329 16.02 6.97 -15.46
C ASP A 329 16.24 7.36 -13.99
N TYR A 330 15.18 7.35 -13.17
CA TYR A 330 15.30 7.60 -11.73
C TYR A 330 16.17 6.54 -11.05
N ARG A 331 15.97 5.26 -11.37
CA ARG A 331 16.74 4.15 -10.81
C ARG A 331 18.22 4.19 -11.21
N GLU A 332 18.50 4.51 -12.44
CA GLU A 332 19.88 4.65 -12.94
C GLU A 332 20.62 5.77 -12.20
N ARG A 333 19.97 6.92 -12.05
CA ARG A 333 20.54 8.05 -11.29
C ARG A 333 20.74 7.73 -9.80
N ALA A 334 19.77 7.03 -9.18
CA ALA A 334 19.86 6.62 -7.79
C ALA A 334 20.97 5.58 -7.57
N GLY A 335 21.14 4.63 -8.50
CA GLY A 335 22.24 3.67 -8.49
C GLY A 335 23.62 4.31 -8.66
N ALA A 336 23.72 5.31 -9.54
CA ALA A 336 24.96 6.07 -9.76
C ALA A 336 25.33 6.96 -8.57
N ALA A 337 24.35 7.42 -7.79
CA ALA A 337 24.57 8.27 -6.62
C ALA A 337 24.91 7.47 -5.33
N SER A 338 24.74 6.15 -5.34
CA SER A 338 25.11 5.30 -4.20
C SER A 338 26.60 4.96 -4.29
N PRO A 339 27.48 5.40 -3.35
CA PRO A 339 28.87 4.99 -3.38
C PRO A 339 28.93 3.47 -3.31
N ALA A 340 29.68 2.86 -4.23
CA ALA A 340 29.92 1.42 -4.28
C ALA A 340 30.25 0.93 -2.86
N ALA A 341 29.52 -0.08 -2.40
CA ALA A 341 29.86 -0.78 -1.17
C ALA A 341 31.32 -1.16 -1.26
N SER A 342 32.16 -0.54 -0.42
CA SER A 342 33.60 -0.80 -0.33
C SER A 342 33.79 -2.32 -0.19
N ALA A 343 34.53 -2.88 -1.13
CA ALA A 343 34.97 -4.26 -1.06
C ALA A 343 35.62 -4.50 0.32
N PRO A 344 35.42 -5.67 0.95
CA PRO A 344 36.09 -5.96 2.20
C PRO A 344 37.60 -5.88 1.98
N ALA A 345 38.25 -5.06 2.79
CA ALA A 345 39.69 -4.95 2.80
C ALA A 345 40.29 -6.34 3.05
N THR A 346 41.06 -6.83 2.10
CA THR A 346 41.88 -8.04 2.25
C THR A 346 42.85 -7.80 3.39
N VAL A 347 42.64 -8.45 4.52
CA VAL A 347 43.64 -8.49 5.59
C VAL A 347 44.81 -9.27 5.03
N ALA A 348 45.87 -8.57 4.64
CA ALA A 348 47.16 -9.19 4.40
C ALA A 348 47.66 -9.74 5.73
N GLY A 349 47.82 -11.08 5.80
CA GLY A 349 48.49 -11.73 6.89
C GLY A 349 49.96 -11.29 6.94
N GLU A 350 50.38 -10.73 8.04
CA GLU A 350 51.77 -10.70 8.43
C GLU A 350 52.12 -12.04 9.08
N ALA A 351 53.05 -12.71 8.43
CA ALA A 351 53.79 -13.82 9.01
C ALA A 351 54.94 -13.22 9.86
N ASP A 352 54.97 -13.60 11.13
CA ASP A 352 56.23 -13.94 11.88
C ASP A 352 55.87 -14.76 13.13
#